data_47e3ffa727fb9d1a3daed5b3a6af36a4
#
_entry.id   47e3ffa727fb9d1a3daed5b3a6af36a4
#
_cell.length_a   1.000
_cell.length_b   1.000
_cell.length_c   1.000
_cell.angle_alpha   90.00
_cell.angle_beta   90.00
_cell.angle_gamma   90.00
#
_symmetry.space_group_name_H-M   'P 1'
#
loop_
_entity.id
_entity.type
_entity.pdbx_description
1 polymer ?
#
loop_
_entity_poly.entity_id
_entity_poly.type
_entity_poly.pdbx_seq_one_letter_code
_entity_poly.pdbx_strand_id
1 'polypeptide(L)'
;KKNGCDLEIFTKDKLLEYEPLGQTYNNFLWSPNTWSVSPTDLFNCLINECKSLNIKFSIGEGVISAGSNFVNTSKRNKLHFDYLINACGGFALDIAKLFGINTNYKLLPFKGLYLKSSKKLNQFKRHIYPVPNIDQPFLGIHTTITSDDHLKLGPTAIPVFSPENYSLFEGLNFNSSLNTLLLQINLLSRNEFGFRDLAFREIRYLIKDNIIKKANELTTENLKDIEFKWYSPGIRAQLYDQSKKTLENDFTLINKKNTLHILNSISPAWSCSFVNAKEIIKTLNRNIEN
;
A
#
# COMPACT_ATOMS: atom_id res chain seq x y z
N LYS A 1 -21.64 1.20 -8.75
CA LYS A 1 -22.61 0.42 -9.56
C LYS A 1 -22.11 0.23 -11.00
N LYS A 2 -21.65 1.29 -11.68
CA LYS A 2 -21.18 1.20 -13.09
C LYS A 2 -20.02 0.21 -13.28
N ASN A 3 -19.18 0.03 -12.25
CA ASN A 3 -18.03 -0.90 -12.25
C ASN A 3 -18.35 -2.23 -11.55
N GLY A 4 -19.61 -2.61 -11.41
CA GLY A 4 -20.02 -3.86 -10.78
C GLY A 4 -19.97 -3.87 -9.25
N CYS A 5 -19.72 -2.72 -8.60
CA CYS A 5 -19.77 -2.64 -7.14
C CYS A 5 -21.22 -2.58 -6.64
N ASP A 6 -21.50 -3.41 -5.65
CA ASP A 6 -22.76 -3.41 -4.94
C ASP A 6 -22.68 -2.35 -3.83
N LEU A 7 -23.19 -1.16 -4.14
CA LEU A 7 -23.13 0.02 -3.27
C LEU A 7 -24.51 0.67 -3.14
N GLU A 8 -24.85 1.06 -1.92
CA GLU A 8 -26.10 1.76 -1.62
C GLU A 8 -25.81 3.06 -0.89
N ILE A 9 -26.63 4.09 -1.17
CA ILE A 9 -26.56 5.38 -0.47
C ILE A 9 -27.81 5.48 0.39
N PHE A 10 -27.60 5.71 1.69
CA PHE A 10 -28.66 5.90 2.65
C PHE A 10 -28.54 7.27 3.33
N THR A 11 -29.67 7.75 3.82
CA THR A 11 -29.76 8.96 4.63
C THR A 11 -29.35 8.66 6.09
N LYS A 12 -28.96 9.71 6.81
CA LYS A 12 -28.42 9.65 8.18
C LYS A 12 -29.33 8.88 9.15
N ASP A 13 -30.64 8.95 9.01
CA ASP A 13 -31.63 8.28 9.85
C ASP A 13 -31.44 6.76 9.92
N LYS A 14 -30.96 6.16 8.83
CA LYS A 14 -30.68 4.72 8.76
C LYS A 14 -29.32 4.31 9.35
N LEU A 15 -28.43 5.25 9.67
CA LEU A 15 -27.08 4.92 10.09
C LEU A 15 -27.05 4.02 11.34
N LEU A 16 -27.94 4.25 12.30
CA LEU A 16 -28.02 3.47 13.54
C LEU A 16 -28.33 1.98 13.32
N GLU A 17 -29.00 1.64 12.23
CA GLU A 17 -29.27 0.24 11.85
C GLU A 17 -28.00 -0.49 11.41
N TYR A 18 -27.06 0.22 10.78
CA TYR A 18 -25.82 -0.32 10.21
C TYR A 18 -24.63 -0.24 11.17
N GLU A 19 -24.40 0.95 11.74
CA GLU A 19 -23.35 1.22 12.69
C GLU A 19 -23.85 2.21 13.76
N PRO A 20 -24.26 1.72 14.94
CA PRO A 20 -24.83 2.55 16.01
C PRO A 20 -23.89 3.66 16.48
N LEU A 21 -22.57 3.45 16.36
CA LEU A 21 -21.55 4.41 16.77
C LEU A 21 -21.03 5.27 15.62
N GLY A 22 -21.56 5.09 14.42
CA GLY A 22 -21.14 5.86 13.24
C GLY A 22 -21.63 7.30 13.28
N GLN A 23 -20.90 8.19 12.62
CA GLN A 23 -21.27 9.59 12.46
C GLN A 23 -21.21 10.01 10.99
N THR A 24 -22.24 10.71 10.54
CA THR A 24 -22.30 11.33 9.21
C THR A 24 -23.07 12.64 9.26
N TYR A 25 -22.87 13.51 8.27
CA TYR A 25 -23.64 14.76 8.15
C TYR A 25 -25.04 14.51 7.62
N ASN A 26 -25.16 14.01 6.40
CA ASN A 26 -26.44 13.83 5.70
C ASN A 26 -26.64 12.38 5.24
N ASN A 27 -25.66 11.83 4.49
CA ASN A 27 -25.76 10.53 3.86
C ASN A 27 -24.53 9.68 4.19
N PHE A 28 -24.66 8.37 4.03
CA PHE A 28 -23.54 7.44 4.05
C PHE A 28 -23.63 6.47 2.88
N LEU A 29 -22.48 5.97 2.46
CA LEU A 29 -22.36 4.92 1.45
C LEU A 29 -22.20 3.58 2.17
N TRP A 30 -23.06 2.65 1.88
CA TRP A 30 -22.99 1.29 2.37
C TRP A 30 -22.37 0.36 1.32
N SER A 31 -21.34 -0.40 1.74
CA SER A 31 -20.67 -1.44 0.95
C SER A 31 -20.83 -2.79 1.64
N PRO A 32 -21.82 -3.61 1.26
CA PRO A 32 -22.13 -4.87 1.95
C PRO A 32 -21.02 -5.92 1.84
N ASN A 33 -20.27 -5.89 0.75
CA ASN A 33 -19.26 -6.90 0.40
C ASN A 33 -17.82 -6.49 0.77
N THR A 34 -17.66 -5.66 1.82
CA THR A 34 -16.35 -5.23 2.32
C THR A 34 -15.99 -5.95 3.61
N TRP A 35 -14.85 -6.63 3.62
CA TRP A 35 -14.40 -7.47 4.74
C TRP A 35 -12.96 -7.13 5.12
N SER A 36 -12.62 -7.36 6.39
CA SER A 36 -11.22 -7.41 6.83
C SER A 36 -10.76 -8.86 6.98
N VAL A 37 -9.51 -9.09 6.63
CA VAL A 37 -8.85 -10.38 6.74
C VAL A 37 -7.53 -10.23 7.50
N SER A 38 -7.05 -11.32 8.11
CA SER A 38 -5.69 -11.38 8.62
C SER A 38 -4.71 -11.55 7.44
N PRO A 39 -3.86 -10.56 7.16
CA PRO A 39 -2.88 -10.68 6.08
C PRO A 39 -1.92 -11.86 6.28
N THR A 40 -1.54 -12.11 7.54
CA THR A 40 -0.61 -13.19 7.90
C THR A 40 -1.20 -14.56 7.61
N ASP A 41 -2.46 -14.79 7.99
CA ASP A 41 -3.10 -16.08 7.79
C ASP A 41 -3.32 -16.37 6.30
N LEU A 42 -3.79 -15.36 5.56
CA LEU A 42 -3.97 -15.49 4.11
C LEU A 42 -2.63 -15.75 3.40
N PHE A 43 -1.56 -15.06 3.81
CA PHE A 43 -0.24 -15.26 3.23
C PHE A 43 0.31 -16.66 3.53
N ASN A 44 0.11 -17.17 4.75
CA ASN A 44 0.49 -18.54 5.12
C ASN A 44 -0.28 -19.57 4.29
N CYS A 45 -1.58 -19.39 4.08
CA CYS A 45 -2.37 -20.26 3.21
C CYS A 45 -1.81 -20.26 1.79
N LEU A 46 -1.51 -19.09 1.23
CA LEU A 46 -0.94 -18.96 -0.12
C LEU A 46 0.43 -19.65 -0.24
N ILE A 47 1.32 -19.48 0.76
CA ILE A 47 2.62 -20.18 0.78
C ILE A 47 2.44 -21.69 0.78
N ASN A 48 1.51 -22.21 1.58
CA ASN A 48 1.24 -23.64 1.65
C ASN A 48 0.70 -24.19 0.32
N GLU A 49 -0.17 -23.45 -0.34
CA GLU A 49 -0.66 -23.79 -1.68
C GLU A 49 0.48 -23.80 -2.70
N CYS A 50 1.32 -22.75 -2.72
CA CYS A 50 2.49 -22.72 -3.58
C CYS A 50 3.43 -23.91 -3.37
N LYS A 51 3.66 -24.32 -2.11
CA LYS A 51 4.45 -25.52 -1.80
C LYS A 51 3.81 -26.81 -2.33
N SER A 52 2.49 -26.95 -2.22
CA SER A 52 1.76 -28.11 -2.76
C SER A 52 1.85 -28.21 -4.28
N LEU A 53 2.03 -27.07 -4.95
CA LEU A 53 2.26 -26.95 -6.39
C LEU A 53 3.75 -27.08 -6.78
N ASN A 54 4.62 -27.47 -5.84
CA ASN A 54 6.07 -27.61 -6.03
C ASN A 54 6.78 -26.32 -6.47
N ILE A 55 6.23 -25.14 -6.14
CA ILE A 55 6.88 -23.86 -6.39
C ILE A 55 8.07 -23.71 -5.44
N LYS A 56 9.25 -23.44 -5.98
CA LYS A 56 10.50 -23.27 -5.22
C LYS A 56 10.60 -21.85 -4.69
N PHE A 57 11.05 -21.73 -3.45
CA PHE A 57 11.32 -20.46 -2.78
C PHE A 57 12.81 -20.31 -2.47
N SER A 58 13.38 -19.15 -2.78
CA SER A 58 14.74 -18.76 -2.37
C SER A 58 14.64 -17.61 -1.37
N ILE A 59 14.40 -17.94 -0.11
CA ILE A 59 14.21 -16.96 0.96
C ILE A 59 15.56 -16.42 1.47
N GLY A 60 15.59 -15.10 1.75
CA GLY A 60 16.80 -14.41 2.23
C GLY A 60 17.88 -14.33 1.15
N GLU A 61 17.48 -14.22 -0.13
CA GLU A 61 18.38 -14.18 -1.26
C GLU A 61 17.91 -13.10 -2.25
N GLY A 62 18.60 -11.95 -2.25
CA GLY A 62 18.28 -10.81 -3.13
C GLY A 62 18.99 -10.90 -4.47
N VAL A 63 18.38 -10.38 -5.53
CA VAL A 63 18.99 -10.21 -6.83
C VAL A 63 19.95 -9.02 -6.80
N ILE A 64 21.21 -9.22 -7.23
CA ILE A 64 22.26 -8.18 -7.22
C ILE A 64 22.73 -7.77 -8.62
N SER A 65 22.56 -8.63 -9.61
CA SER A 65 22.85 -8.30 -11.02
C SER A 65 22.03 -9.18 -11.95
N ALA A 66 21.89 -8.77 -13.19
CA ALA A 66 21.11 -9.47 -14.20
C ALA A 66 21.86 -9.57 -15.53
N GLY A 67 21.59 -10.63 -16.27
CA GLY A 67 21.93 -10.83 -17.66
C GLY A 67 20.68 -11.05 -18.51
N SER A 68 20.86 -11.47 -19.77
CA SER A 68 19.73 -11.65 -20.69
C SER A 68 18.73 -12.74 -20.27
N ASN A 69 19.20 -13.80 -19.62
CA ASN A 69 18.41 -14.97 -19.21
C ASN A 69 18.83 -15.54 -17.84
N PHE A 70 19.50 -14.74 -17.03
CA PHE A 70 19.88 -15.12 -15.68
C PHE A 70 19.89 -13.92 -14.73
N VAL A 71 19.82 -14.20 -13.44
CA VAL A 71 20.11 -13.27 -12.35
C VAL A 71 21.18 -13.85 -11.46
N ASN A 72 22.05 -13.00 -10.91
CA ASN A 72 22.96 -13.37 -9.82
C ASN A 72 22.39 -12.87 -8.50
N THR A 73 22.56 -13.66 -7.46
CA THR A 73 21.97 -13.40 -6.15
C THR A 73 23.02 -13.08 -5.09
N SER A 74 22.60 -12.54 -3.96
CA SER A 74 23.44 -12.21 -2.81
C SER A 74 24.15 -13.43 -2.23
N LYS A 75 23.61 -14.64 -2.42
CA LYS A 75 24.26 -15.91 -2.03
C LYS A 75 25.21 -16.48 -3.10
N ARG A 76 25.52 -15.68 -4.13
CA ARG A 76 26.38 -16.05 -5.26
C ARG A 76 25.81 -17.15 -6.17
N ASN A 77 24.51 -17.39 -6.10
CA ASN A 77 23.83 -18.30 -7.02
C ASN A 77 23.57 -17.59 -8.34
N LYS A 78 23.73 -18.33 -9.44
CA LYS A 78 23.29 -17.90 -10.78
C LYS A 78 22.04 -18.67 -11.14
N LEU A 79 20.91 -17.97 -11.23
CA LEU A 79 19.61 -18.55 -11.54
C LEU A 79 19.24 -18.21 -12.97
N HIS A 80 19.08 -19.22 -13.81
CA HIS A 80 18.60 -19.08 -15.18
C HIS A 80 17.09 -19.08 -15.24
N PHE A 81 16.52 -18.35 -16.19
CA PHE A 81 15.08 -18.28 -16.42
C PHE A 81 14.78 -18.21 -17.92
N ASP A 82 13.64 -18.76 -18.32
CA ASP A 82 13.05 -18.56 -19.63
C ASP A 82 12.26 -17.26 -19.66
N TYR A 83 11.55 -16.95 -18.58
CA TYR A 83 10.85 -15.70 -18.38
C TYR A 83 10.97 -15.23 -16.93
N LEU A 84 11.13 -13.92 -16.74
CA LEU A 84 11.22 -13.30 -15.40
C LEU A 84 10.10 -12.30 -15.19
N ILE A 85 9.43 -12.40 -14.03
CA ILE A 85 8.49 -11.39 -13.56
C ILE A 85 9.09 -10.70 -12.35
N ASN A 86 9.36 -9.41 -12.48
CA ASN A 86 9.79 -8.57 -11.38
C ASN A 86 8.56 -7.99 -10.67
N ALA A 87 8.20 -8.57 -9.52
CA ALA A 87 7.12 -8.12 -8.63
C ALA A 87 7.68 -7.68 -7.26
N CYS A 88 8.84 -7.01 -7.24
CA CYS A 88 9.61 -6.68 -6.04
C CYS A 88 9.08 -5.45 -5.27
N GLY A 89 7.87 -4.97 -5.54
CA GLY A 89 7.26 -3.86 -4.79
C GLY A 89 8.15 -2.62 -4.78
N GLY A 90 8.55 -2.15 -3.59
CA GLY A 90 9.41 -0.97 -3.44
C GLY A 90 10.79 -1.06 -4.09
N PHE A 91 11.26 -2.26 -4.43
CA PHE A 91 12.53 -2.50 -5.12
C PHE A 91 12.37 -2.78 -6.61
N ALA A 92 11.15 -2.82 -7.13
CA ALA A 92 10.89 -3.20 -8.51
C ALA A 92 11.61 -2.28 -9.52
N LEU A 93 11.70 -0.98 -9.22
CA LEU A 93 12.41 -0.01 -10.05
C LEU A 93 13.92 -0.28 -10.11
N ASP A 94 14.53 -0.67 -9.00
CA ASP A 94 15.97 -0.96 -8.96
C ASP A 94 16.29 -2.27 -9.67
N ILE A 95 15.46 -3.29 -9.50
CA ILE A 95 15.58 -4.53 -10.30
C ILE A 95 15.41 -4.25 -11.79
N ALA A 96 14.46 -3.41 -12.20
CA ALA A 96 14.26 -3.05 -13.60
C ALA A 96 15.51 -2.37 -14.22
N LYS A 97 16.22 -1.53 -13.45
CA LYS A 97 17.49 -0.91 -13.87
C LYS A 97 18.58 -1.94 -14.17
N LEU A 98 18.64 -3.06 -13.43
CA LEU A 98 19.60 -4.15 -13.70
C LEU A 98 19.39 -4.77 -15.09
N PHE A 99 18.18 -4.69 -15.63
CA PHE A 99 17.83 -5.11 -16.99
C PHE A 99 17.96 -3.98 -18.02
N GLY A 100 18.56 -2.84 -17.64
CA GLY A 100 18.74 -1.68 -18.52
C GLY A 100 17.44 -0.97 -18.87
N ILE A 101 16.44 -0.99 -17.96
CA ILE A 101 15.21 -0.22 -18.10
C ILE A 101 15.40 1.12 -17.40
N ASN A 102 15.48 2.18 -18.21
CA ASN A 102 15.55 3.55 -17.72
C ASN A 102 14.19 4.21 -17.84
N THR A 103 13.74 4.83 -16.78
CA THR A 103 12.44 5.51 -16.69
C THR A 103 12.58 6.87 -16.02
N ASN A 104 11.57 7.72 -16.21
CA ASN A 104 11.46 8.99 -15.49
C ASN A 104 10.82 8.82 -14.09
N TYR A 105 10.59 7.58 -13.66
CA TYR A 105 10.03 7.30 -12.34
C TYR A 105 11.08 7.38 -11.24
N LYS A 106 10.65 7.88 -10.09
CA LYS A 106 11.38 7.83 -8.82
C LYS A 106 10.49 7.22 -7.76
N LEU A 107 11.09 6.50 -6.83
CA LEU A 107 10.38 5.98 -5.67
C LEU A 107 10.19 7.09 -4.64
N LEU A 108 8.95 7.28 -4.19
CA LEU A 108 8.57 8.18 -3.12
C LEU A 108 7.75 7.39 -2.08
N PRO A 109 8.38 6.80 -1.07
CA PRO A 109 7.70 5.95 -0.12
C PRO A 109 6.97 6.76 0.96
N PHE A 110 5.79 6.26 1.38
CA PHE A 110 4.98 6.83 2.45
C PHE A 110 4.69 5.77 3.52
N LYS A 111 4.86 6.14 4.79
CA LYS A 111 4.57 5.29 5.94
C LYS A 111 3.16 5.53 6.44
N GLY A 112 2.37 4.47 6.49
CA GLY A 112 1.09 4.42 7.16
C GLY A 112 1.27 3.96 8.61
N LEU A 113 1.09 4.86 9.56
CA LEU A 113 1.04 4.52 10.98
C LEU A 113 -0.37 4.08 11.34
N TYR A 114 -0.45 3.16 12.28
CA TYR A 114 -1.70 2.64 12.80
C TYR A 114 -1.71 2.60 14.32
N LEU A 115 -2.88 2.78 14.89
CA LEU A 115 -3.17 2.49 16.28
C LEU A 115 -4.13 1.30 16.35
N LYS A 116 -3.99 0.44 17.34
CA LYS A 116 -4.90 -0.67 17.64
C LYS A 116 -5.36 -0.58 19.08
N SER A 117 -6.64 -0.78 19.34
CA SER A 117 -7.20 -0.78 20.70
C SER A 117 -6.59 -1.91 21.53
N SER A 118 -6.32 -1.64 22.80
CA SER A 118 -5.79 -2.66 23.73
C SER A 118 -6.78 -3.76 24.07
N LYS A 119 -8.07 -3.46 23.96
CA LYS A 119 -9.18 -4.39 24.20
C LYS A 119 -10.03 -4.56 22.95
N LYS A 120 -10.74 -5.67 22.85
CA LYS A 120 -11.78 -5.89 21.86
C LYS A 120 -12.91 -4.88 22.06
N LEU A 121 -13.46 -4.39 20.95
CA LEU A 121 -14.51 -3.37 20.96
C LEU A 121 -15.72 -3.86 20.16
N ASN A 122 -16.45 -4.80 20.73
CA ASN A 122 -17.62 -5.46 20.11
C ASN A 122 -18.81 -4.52 19.85
N GLN A 123 -18.78 -3.30 20.41
CA GLN A 123 -19.79 -2.28 20.15
C GLN A 123 -19.69 -1.69 18.72
N PHE A 124 -18.51 -1.68 18.11
CA PHE A 124 -18.35 -1.32 16.69
C PHE A 124 -18.76 -2.51 15.82
N LYS A 125 -19.63 -2.26 14.84
CA LYS A 125 -20.18 -3.30 13.97
C LYS A 125 -19.58 -3.28 12.57
N ARG A 126 -19.10 -2.10 12.11
CA ARG A 126 -18.65 -1.88 10.74
C ARG A 126 -17.35 -1.06 10.69
N HIS A 127 -16.66 -1.18 9.58
CA HIS A 127 -15.57 -0.27 9.25
C HIS A 127 -16.15 1.08 8.83
N ILE A 128 -15.56 2.18 9.28
CA ILE A 128 -16.03 3.51 8.94
C ILE A 128 -14.91 4.27 8.23
N TYR A 129 -15.18 4.71 7.01
CA TYR A 129 -14.26 5.46 6.18
C TYR A 129 -14.76 6.88 5.96
N PRO A 130 -13.88 7.89 5.96
CA PRO A 130 -14.27 9.22 5.49
C PRO A 130 -14.53 9.19 3.98
N VAL A 131 -15.34 10.11 3.50
CA VAL A 131 -15.45 10.32 2.05
C VAL A 131 -14.08 10.80 1.53
N PRO A 132 -13.51 10.12 0.51
CA PRO A 132 -12.21 10.52 -0.03
C PRO A 132 -12.25 11.95 -0.58
N ASN A 133 -11.23 12.74 -0.26
CA ASN A 133 -11.02 13.99 -0.95
C ASN A 133 -10.34 13.69 -2.30
N ILE A 134 -10.98 14.09 -3.40
CA ILE A 134 -10.51 13.83 -4.77
C ILE A 134 -9.13 14.47 -5.04
N ASP A 135 -8.84 15.59 -4.38
CA ASP A 135 -7.57 16.31 -4.52
C ASP A 135 -6.43 15.68 -3.71
N GLN A 136 -6.70 14.61 -2.96
CA GLN A 136 -5.71 13.96 -2.11
C GLN A 136 -5.36 12.57 -2.62
N PRO A 137 -4.06 12.23 -2.70
CA PRO A 137 -3.63 10.94 -3.23
C PRO A 137 -3.89 9.76 -2.29
N PHE A 138 -4.27 10.04 -1.04
CA PHE A 138 -4.46 9.01 -0.02
C PHE A 138 -5.80 9.12 0.67
N LEU A 139 -6.39 7.96 0.96
CA LEU A 139 -7.55 7.86 1.85
C LEU A 139 -7.14 8.31 3.26
N GLY A 140 -7.92 9.18 3.88
CA GLY A 140 -7.67 9.68 5.23
C GLY A 140 -7.78 8.59 6.31
N ILE A 141 -7.46 8.97 7.55
CA ILE A 141 -7.60 8.09 8.72
C ILE A 141 -9.03 7.58 8.81
N HIS A 142 -9.18 6.26 8.96
CA HIS A 142 -10.44 5.56 9.08
C HIS A 142 -10.40 4.54 10.21
N THR A 143 -11.55 3.99 10.57
CA THR A 143 -11.66 2.94 11.58
C THR A 143 -11.88 1.59 10.90
N THR A 144 -11.16 0.57 11.35
CA THR A 144 -11.29 -0.81 10.85
C THR A 144 -11.39 -1.78 12.02
N ILE A 145 -12.37 -2.66 11.98
CA ILE A 145 -12.44 -3.79 12.90
C ILE A 145 -11.50 -4.87 12.36
N THR A 146 -10.54 -5.29 13.15
CA THR A 146 -9.62 -6.37 12.79
C THR A 146 -10.28 -7.73 12.92
N SER A 147 -9.70 -8.77 12.31
CA SER A 147 -10.22 -10.15 12.40
C SER A 147 -10.26 -10.72 13.82
N ASP A 148 -9.56 -10.09 14.77
CA ASP A 148 -9.54 -10.41 16.20
C ASP A 148 -10.37 -9.41 17.06
N ASP A 149 -11.33 -8.70 16.45
CA ASP A 149 -12.31 -7.79 17.06
C ASP A 149 -11.74 -6.54 17.75
N HIS A 150 -10.53 -6.12 17.38
CA HIS A 150 -9.98 -4.86 17.84
C HIS A 150 -10.28 -3.73 16.86
N LEU A 151 -10.37 -2.51 17.37
CA LEU A 151 -10.49 -1.32 16.54
C LEU A 151 -9.09 -0.83 16.13
N LYS A 152 -8.88 -0.66 14.83
CA LYS A 152 -7.66 -0.11 14.25
C LYS A 152 -7.95 1.25 13.63
N LEU A 153 -7.12 2.25 13.93
CA LEU A 153 -7.20 3.61 13.43
C LEU A 153 -6.01 3.88 12.49
N GLY A 154 -6.23 4.52 11.38
CA GLY A 154 -5.20 4.81 10.37
C GLY A 154 -5.66 4.44 8.97
N PRO A 155 -4.75 4.41 7.98
CA PRO A 155 -3.35 4.80 8.06
C PRO A 155 -3.11 6.31 7.97
N THR A 156 -1.89 6.72 8.31
CA THR A 156 -1.32 8.00 7.90
C THR A 156 -0.60 7.85 6.54
N ALA A 157 -0.04 8.94 6.02
CA ALA A 157 0.75 8.92 4.78
C ALA A 157 2.01 9.79 4.92
N ILE A 158 2.85 9.46 5.89
CA ILE A 158 4.06 10.24 6.23
C ILE A 158 5.17 9.89 5.24
N PRO A 159 5.77 10.87 4.53
CA PRO A 159 6.91 10.62 3.67
C PRO A 159 8.09 10.02 4.46
N VAL A 160 8.73 8.99 3.91
CA VAL A 160 9.91 8.32 4.50
C VAL A 160 11.01 8.14 3.46
N PHE A 161 12.20 7.72 3.88
CA PHE A 161 13.40 7.75 3.04
C PHE A 161 13.72 6.42 2.37
N SER A 162 13.05 5.33 2.77
CA SER A 162 13.28 3.99 2.22
C SER A 162 11.99 3.18 2.21
N PRO A 163 11.83 2.24 1.26
CA PRO A 163 10.70 1.32 1.24
C PRO A 163 10.70 0.31 2.41
N GLU A 164 11.75 0.26 3.22
CA GLU A 164 11.88 -0.57 4.42
C GLU A 164 12.02 0.24 5.71
N ASN A 165 11.70 1.52 5.69
CA ASN A 165 11.82 2.41 6.85
C ASN A 165 10.66 2.22 7.85
N TYR A 166 10.47 0.99 8.34
CA TYR A 166 9.40 0.65 9.30
C TYR A 166 9.65 1.26 10.68
N SER A 167 10.89 1.30 11.16
CA SER A 167 11.33 2.08 12.33
C SER A 167 12.10 3.33 11.91
N LEU A 168 12.67 4.08 12.87
CA LEU A 168 13.33 5.36 12.58
C LEU A 168 14.56 5.21 11.66
N PHE A 169 15.37 4.16 11.87
CA PHE A 169 16.64 3.96 11.14
C PHE A 169 16.70 2.66 10.35
N GLU A 170 15.62 1.88 10.35
CA GLU A 170 15.57 0.60 9.67
C GLU A 170 15.50 0.78 8.15
N GLY A 171 16.17 -0.11 7.42
CA GLY A 171 16.14 -0.16 5.97
C GLY A 171 16.79 1.05 5.28
N LEU A 172 17.52 1.90 5.99
CA LEU A 172 18.22 3.03 5.39
C LEU A 172 19.48 2.54 4.67
N ASN A 173 19.52 2.76 3.37
CA ASN A 173 20.73 2.63 2.55
C ASN A 173 21.20 4.05 2.17
N PHE A 174 22.47 4.37 2.47
CA PHE A 174 22.98 5.73 2.33
C PHE A 174 22.66 6.36 0.97
N ASN A 175 22.98 5.66 -0.12
CA ASN A 175 22.81 6.22 -1.47
C ASN A 175 21.32 6.35 -1.87
N SER A 176 20.50 5.32 -1.65
CA SER A 176 19.09 5.35 -2.03
C SER A 176 18.28 6.30 -1.15
N SER A 177 18.57 6.33 0.16
CA SER A 177 17.90 7.23 1.10
C SER A 177 18.27 8.69 0.85
N LEU A 178 19.53 8.97 0.51
CA LEU A 178 19.95 10.33 0.13
C LEU A 178 19.23 10.80 -1.15
N ASN A 179 19.13 9.94 -2.17
CA ASN A 179 18.39 10.29 -3.39
C ASN A 179 16.91 10.57 -3.12
N THR A 180 16.28 9.78 -2.24
CA THR A 180 14.89 10.02 -1.82
C THR A 180 14.76 11.32 -1.03
N LEU A 181 15.69 11.62 -0.13
CA LEU A 181 15.72 12.89 0.61
C LEU A 181 15.85 14.08 -0.33
N LEU A 182 16.77 14.06 -1.28
CA LEU A 182 16.96 15.13 -2.27
C LEU A 182 15.70 15.33 -3.13
N LEU A 183 15.04 14.23 -3.53
CA LEU A 183 13.76 14.28 -4.20
C LEU A 183 12.70 14.98 -3.33
N GLN A 184 12.57 14.58 -2.06
CA GLN A 184 11.60 15.19 -1.14
C GLN A 184 11.87 16.68 -0.90
N ILE A 185 13.13 17.10 -0.75
CA ILE A 185 13.50 18.53 -0.63
C ILE A 185 13.06 19.30 -1.87
N ASN A 186 13.29 18.77 -3.06
CA ASN A 186 12.85 19.39 -4.31
C ASN A 186 11.31 19.51 -4.37
N LEU A 187 10.58 18.42 -4.05
CA LEU A 187 9.12 18.42 -4.01
C LEU A 187 8.56 19.41 -2.98
N LEU A 188 9.19 19.50 -1.80
CA LEU A 188 8.81 20.47 -0.77
C LEU A 188 9.01 21.91 -1.24
N SER A 189 10.16 22.21 -1.90
CA SER A 189 10.48 23.58 -2.36
C SER A 189 9.52 24.05 -3.46
N ARG A 190 9.16 23.16 -4.38
CA ARG A 190 8.30 23.46 -5.53
C ARG A 190 6.81 23.23 -5.25
N ASN A 191 6.47 22.59 -4.16
CA ASN A 191 5.12 22.12 -3.82
C ASN A 191 4.43 21.36 -4.95
N GLU A 192 5.19 20.53 -5.69
CA GLU A 192 4.65 19.73 -6.79
C GLU A 192 3.55 18.80 -6.25
N PHE A 193 2.45 18.67 -6.96
CA PHE A 193 1.20 17.95 -6.58
C PHE A 193 0.72 18.19 -5.13
N GLY A 194 1.08 19.35 -4.51
CA GLY A 194 0.72 19.67 -3.13
C GLY A 194 1.52 18.88 -2.07
N PHE A 195 2.72 18.39 -2.43
CA PHE A 195 3.54 17.57 -1.54
C PHE A 195 3.89 18.22 -0.22
N ARG A 196 4.18 19.54 -0.22
CA ARG A 196 4.49 20.29 1.00
C ARG A 196 3.32 20.28 1.96
N ASP A 197 2.12 20.55 1.45
CA ASP A 197 0.91 20.62 2.26
C ASP A 197 0.53 19.23 2.79
N LEU A 198 0.73 18.20 1.98
CA LEU A 198 0.59 16.79 2.38
C LEU A 198 1.56 16.47 3.53
N ALA A 199 2.86 16.73 3.35
CA ALA A 199 3.89 16.40 4.33
C ALA A 199 3.65 17.08 5.68
N PHE A 200 3.34 18.41 5.69
CA PHE A 200 3.05 19.14 6.92
C PHE A 200 1.76 18.68 7.60
N ARG A 201 0.76 18.26 6.84
CA ARG A 201 -0.46 17.69 7.41
C ARG A 201 -0.19 16.34 8.05
N GLU A 202 0.54 15.47 7.36
CA GLU A 202 0.76 14.10 7.79
C GLU A 202 1.74 13.98 8.96
N ILE A 203 2.77 14.85 9.04
CA ILE A 203 3.74 14.81 10.14
C ILE A 203 3.10 15.01 11.52
N ARG A 204 1.95 15.69 11.58
CA ARG A 204 1.20 15.88 12.85
C ARG A 204 0.72 14.55 13.43
N TYR A 205 0.54 13.54 12.59
CA TYR A 205 0.10 12.20 13.00
C TYR A 205 1.22 11.33 13.60
N LEU A 206 2.44 11.86 13.72
CA LEU A 206 3.45 11.28 14.63
C LEU A 206 3.01 11.37 16.10
N ILE A 207 2.09 12.27 16.41
CA ILE A 207 1.45 12.39 17.72
C ILE A 207 0.18 11.54 17.71
N LYS A 208 0.14 10.51 18.55
CA LYS A 208 -0.96 9.54 18.66
C LYS A 208 -2.33 10.20 18.82
N ASP A 209 -2.42 11.24 19.64
CA ASP A 209 -3.69 11.94 19.94
C ASP A 209 -4.28 12.62 18.70
N ASN A 210 -3.47 13.01 17.72
CA ASN A 210 -3.97 13.58 16.48
C ASN A 210 -4.65 12.51 15.60
N ILE A 211 -4.15 11.27 15.62
CA ILE A 211 -4.81 10.14 14.93
C ILE A 211 -6.16 9.87 15.59
N ILE A 212 -6.18 9.78 16.93
CA ILE A 212 -7.42 9.54 17.72
C ILE A 212 -8.42 10.66 17.47
N LYS A 213 -7.98 11.93 17.54
CA LYS A 213 -8.84 13.09 17.26
C LYS A 213 -9.44 13.04 15.86
N LYS A 214 -8.65 12.66 14.86
CA LYS A 214 -9.14 12.56 13.48
C LYS A 214 -10.12 11.40 13.29
N ALA A 215 -9.86 10.25 13.88
CA ALA A 215 -10.76 9.10 13.84
C ALA A 215 -12.07 9.38 14.59
N ASN A 216 -12.02 10.19 15.66
CA ASN A 216 -13.20 10.58 16.45
C ASN A 216 -14.24 11.39 15.64
N GLU A 217 -13.84 11.98 14.51
CA GLU A 217 -14.79 12.65 13.60
C GLU A 217 -15.74 11.67 12.88
N LEU A 218 -15.44 10.38 12.92
CA LEU A 218 -16.18 9.32 12.23
C LEU A 218 -17.18 8.58 13.15
N THR A 219 -17.12 8.81 14.46
CA THR A 219 -17.91 8.07 15.45
C THR A 219 -18.45 8.98 16.54
N THR A 220 -19.56 8.58 17.13
CA THR A 220 -20.15 9.21 18.32
C THR A 220 -19.47 8.76 19.62
N GLU A 221 -18.70 7.66 19.56
CA GLU A 221 -17.91 7.16 20.70
C GLU A 221 -16.72 8.09 20.97
N ASN A 222 -16.44 8.36 22.25
CA ASN A 222 -15.25 9.12 22.62
C ASN A 222 -14.00 8.23 22.59
N LEU A 223 -13.32 8.17 21.46
CA LEU A 223 -12.14 7.34 21.30
C LEU A 223 -10.97 7.69 22.22
N LYS A 224 -10.98 8.85 22.89
CA LYS A 224 -9.97 9.22 23.89
C LYS A 224 -10.04 8.39 25.17
N ASP A 225 -11.22 7.84 25.47
CA ASP A 225 -11.44 7.00 26.64
C ASP A 225 -10.99 5.55 26.39
N ILE A 226 -10.59 5.25 25.17
CA ILE A 226 -10.11 3.93 24.76
C ILE A 226 -8.58 3.95 24.72
N GLU A 227 -7.97 2.94 25.36
CA GLU A 227 -6.53 2.75 25.28
C GLU A 227 -6.14 2.19 23.92
N PHE A 228 -5.34 2.97 23.16
CA PHE A 228 -4.73 2.55 21.91
C PHE A 228 -3.22 2.38 22.06
N LYS A 229 -2.65 1.41 21.35
CA LYS A 229 -1.20 1.20 21.20
C LYS A 229 -0.79 1.35 19.75
N TRP A 230 0.45 1.73 19.50
CA TRP A 230 1.03 1.69 18.17
C TRP A 230 0.97 0.27 17.63
N TYR A 231 0.56 0.16 16.39
CA TYR A 231 0.49 -1.10 15.67
C TYR A 231 1.48 -1.10 14.50
N SER A 232 1.78 -2.28 13.95
CA SER A 232 2.73 -2.44 12.85
C SER A 232 2.42 -1.48 11.70
N PRO A 233 3.37 -0.62 11.32
CA PRO A 233 3.18 0.29 10.21
C PRO A 233 3.23 -0.43 8.87
N GLY A 234 2.67 0.19 7.83
CA GLY A 234 2.84 -0.23 6.45
C GLY A 234 3.60 0.81 5.65
N ILE A 235 4.33 0.41 4.61
CA ILE A 235 4.95 1.35 3.69
C ILE A 235 4.31 1.19 2.31
N ARG A 236 3.82 2.30 1.76
CA ARG A 236 3.37 2.40 0.39
C ARG A 236 4.54 2.87 -0.46
N ALA A 237 5.02 1.98 -1.32
CA ALA A 237 6.05 2.30 -2.31
C ALA A 237 5.38 2.98 -3.52
N GLN A 238 5.25 4.30 -3.47
CA GLN A 238 4.59 5.09 -4.51
C GLN A 238 5.61 5.53 -5.56
N LEU A 239 5.26 5.47 -6.85
CA LEU A 239 6.04 6.07 -7.90
C LEU A 239 5.65 7.54 -8.12
N TYR A 240 6.67 8.38 -8.30
CA TYR A 240 6.56 9.73 -8.78
C TYR A 240 7.08 9.82 -10.21
N ASP A 241 6.25 10.32 -11.14
CA ASP A 241 6.62 10.57 -12.52
C ASP A 241 7.22 11.98 -12.64
N GLN A 242 8.53 12.05 -12.89
CA GLN A 242 9.24 13.33 -13.01
C GLN A 242 8.81 14.14 -14.25
N SER A 243 8.30 13.47 -15.30
CA SER A 243 7.85 14.14 -16.52
C SER A 243 6.50 14.82 -16.31
N LYS A 244 5.59 14.11 -15.68
CA LYS A 244 4.22 14.59 -15.40
C LYS A 244 4.15 15.42 -14.10
N LYS A 245 5.17 15.33 -13.24
CA LYS A 245 5.24 15.95 -11.90
C LYS A 245 4.09 15.54 -10.99
N THR A 246 3.67 14.28 -11.07
CA THR A 246 2.57 13.71 -10.30
C THR A 246 2.93 12.34 -9.76
N LEU A 247 2.16 11.87 -8.78
CA LEU A 247 2.22 10.47 -8.37
C LEU A 247 1.56 9.59 -9.44
N GLU A 248 2.13 8.42 -9.67
CA GLU A 248 1.52 7.42 -10.54
C GLU A 248 0.40 6.70 -9.77
N ASN A 249 -0.82 6.81 -10.28
CA ASN A 249 -2.03 6.34 -9.59
C ASN A 249 -2.56 5.00 -10.11
N ASP A 250 -1.84 4.37 -11.03
CA ASP A 250 -2.25 3.09 -11.62
C ASP A 250 -1.07 2.11 -11.65
N PHE A 251 -1.37 0.87 -12.03
CA PHE A 251 -0.34 -0.15 -12.26
C PHE A 251 0.55 0.25 -13.41
N THR A 252 1.86 0.16 -13.20
CA THR A 252 2.85 0.45 -14.23
C THR A 252 3.60 -0.83 -14.57
N LEU A 253 3.38 -1.33 -15.78
CA LEU A 253 3.98 -2.55 -16.30
C LEU A 253 4.93 -2.22 -17.46
N ILE A 254 6.14 -2.75 -17.45
CA ILE A 254 7.09 -2.61 -18.53
C ILE A 254 7.55 -4.00 -18.98
N ASN A 255 7.31 -4.30 -20.26
CA ASN A 255 7.82 -5.49 -20.91
C ASN A 255 9.16 -5.19 -21.60
N LYS A 256 10.14 -6.06 -21.44
CA LYS A 256 11.40 -6.00 -22.16
C LYS A 256 11.90 -7.41 -22.47
N LYS A 257 11.82 -7.83 -23.73
CA LYS A 257 12.18 -9.20 -24.16
C LYS A 257 11.43 -10.25 -23.33
N ASN A 258 12.16 -11.11 -22.65
CA ASN A 258 11.67 -12.17 -21.77
C ASN A 258 11.51 -11.74 -20.29
N THR A 259 11.32 -10.45 -20.03
CA THR A 259 11.12 -9.93 -18.68
C THR A 259 9.92 -8.99 -18.61
N LEU A 260 9.13 -9.11 -17.55
CA LEU A 260 8.05 -8.19 -17.18
C LEU A 260 8.37 -7.54 -15.84
N HIS A 261 8.24 -6.24 -15.75
CA HIS A 261 8.50 -5.47 -14.53
C HIS A 261 7.24 -4.74 -14.08
N ILE A 262 6.77 -5.05 -12.87
CA ILE A 262 5.63 -4.40 -12.22
C ILE A 262 6.20 -3.29 -11.34
N LEU A 263 6.31 -2.07 -11.86
CA LEU A 263 7.00 -0.98 -11.18
C LEU A 263 6.12 -0.29 -10.14
N ASN A 264 4.82 -0.22 -10.39
CA ASN A 264 3.86 0.39 -9.48
C ASN A 264 2.73 -0.59 -9.21
N SER A 265 2.58 -0.98 -7.96
CA SER A 265 1.55 -1.89 -7.49
C SER A 265 0.95 -1.31 -6.20
N ILE A 266 0.11 -0.27 -6.39
CA ILE A 266 -0.49 0.47 -5.28
C ILE A 266 -1.83 -0.14 -4.84
N SER A 267 -2.31 0.27 -3.66
CA SER A 267 -3.64 -0.13 -3.18
C SER A 267 -4.73 0.20 -4.21
N PRO A 268 -5.57 -0.79 -4.57
CA PRO A 268 -5.86 -2.06 -3.86
C PRO A 268 -5.06 -3.29 -4.35
N ALA A 269 -3.81 -3.14 -4.72
CA ALA A 269 -2.99 -4.18 -5.34
C ALA A 269 -3.01 -5.53 -4.62
N TRP A 270 -2.95 -5.52 -3.29
CA TRP A 270 -2.93 -6.75 -2.50
C TRP A 270 -4.24 -7.53 -2.60
N SER A 271 -5.38 -6.89 -2.44
CA SER A 271 -6.70 -7.52 -2.56
C SER A 271 -7.06 -7.89 -4.01
N CYS A 272 -6.46 -7.20 -5.00
CA CYS A 272 -6.63 -7.49 -6.42
C CYS A 272 -5.52 -8.39 -6.99
N SER A 273 -4.61 -8.93 -6.17
CA SER A 273 -3.41 -9.64 -6.63
C SER A 273 -3.70 -10.82 -7.55
N PHE A 274 -4.72 -11.62 -7.26
CA PHE A 274 -5.11 -12.75 -8.12
C PHE A 274 -5.64 -12.32 -9.49
N VAL A 275 -6.42 -11.25 -9.53
CA VAL A 275 -6.93 -10.69 -10.80
C VAL A 275 -5.78 -10.13 -11.62
N ASN A 276 -4.88 -9.37 -10.98
CA ASN A 276 -3.70 -8.82 -11.61
C ASN A 276 -2.76 -9.91 -12.13
N ALA A 277 -2.55 -10.98 -11.35
CA ALA A 277 -1.75 -12.12 -11.79
C ALA A 277 -2.33 -12.77 -13.05
N LYS A 278 -3.65 -12.95 -13.13
CA LYS A 278 -4.32 -13.48 -14.34
C LYS A 278 -4.09 -12.59 -15.57
N GLU A 279 -4.20 -11.28 -15.43
CA GLU A 279 -3.97 -10.34 -16.54
C GLU A 279 -2.49 -10.31 -16.96
N ILE A 280 -1.57 -10.41 -16.00
CA ILE A 280 -0.13 -10.54 -16.26
C ILE A 280 0.13 -11.80 -17.10
N ILE A 281 -0.38 -12.95 -16.69
CA ILE A 281 -0.20 -14.23 -17.42
C ILE A 281 -0.79 -14.15 -18.83
N LYS A 282 -1.97 -13.55 -19.02
CA LYS A 282 -2.53 -13.33 -20.35
C LYS A 282 -1.61 -12.49 -21.24
N THR A 283 -1.00 -11.45 -20.68
CA THR A 283 -0.05 -10.60 -21.40
C THR A 283 1.21 -11.37 -21.79
N LEU A 284 1.70 -12.26 -20.90
CA LEU A 284 2.83 -13.14 -21.18
C LEU A 284 2.54 -14.10 -22.33
N ASN A 285 1.42 -14.82 -22.29
CA ASN A 285 1.05 -15.79 -23.32
C ASN A 285 0.99 -15.14 -24.72
N ARG A 286 0.41 -13.94 -24.84
CA ARG A 286 0.40 -13.17 -26.08
C ARG A 286 1.81 -12.81 -26.59
N ASN A 287 2.77 -12.61 -25.70
CA ASN A 287 4.15 -12.27 -26.06
C ASN A 287 4.99 -13.50 -26.42
N ILE A 288 4.58 -14.69 -26.01
CA ILE A 288 5.23 -15.98 -26.35
C ILE A 288 4.73 -16.49 -27.70
N GLU A 289 3.48 -16.18 -28.06
CA GLU A 289 2.84 -16.60 -29.31
C GLU A 289 3.19 -15.70 -30.53
N ASN A 290 3.79 -14.51 -30.29
CA ASN A 290 4.29 -13.58 -31.29
C ASN A 290 5.83 -13.61 -31.38
#